data_5348d13f79e32a4166ecfcc43a177962
#
_entry.id   5348d13f79e32a4166ecfcc43a177962
#
_cell.length_a   1.000
_cell.length_b   1.000
_cell.length_c   1.000
_cell.angle_alpha   90.00
_cell.angle_beta   90.00
_cell.angle_gamma   90.00
#
_symmetry.space_group_name_H-M   'P 1'
#
loop_
_entity.id
_entity.type
_entity.pdbx_description
1 polymer ?
#
loop_
_entity_poly.entity_id
_entity_poly.type
_entity_poly.pdbx_seq_one_letter_code
_entity_poly.pdbx_strand_id
1 'polypeptide(L)'
;MTVGVNISHDASICIKKEKSIEFFEESRFNKKKYWEPTQENFDYISFKKIKDIEDHFIFSFYGKENDDNERIIENICQKYKIKNYVYDKF
;
A
#
# COMPACT_ATOMS: atom_id res chain seq x y z
N MET A 1 -5.13 5.87 13.61
CA MET A 1 -3.91 5.81 12.81
C MET A 1 -4.29 5.75 11.34
N THR A 2 -3.55 6.39 10.48
CA THR A 2 -3.81 6.41 9.04
C THR A 2 -2.64 5.78 8.32
N VAL A 3 -2.93 4.91 7.34
CA VAL A 3 -1.90 4.22 6.57
C VAL A 3 -2.05 4.59 5.09
N GLY A 4 -1.05 5.25 4.54
CA GLY A 4 -0.98 5.53 3.11
C GLY A 4 -0.20 4.44 2.40
N VAL A 5 -0.73 3.93 1.29
CA VAL A 5 -0.10 2.87 0.52
C VAL A 5 0.05 3.32 -0.92
N ASN A 6 1.29 3.41 -1.38
CA ASN A 6 1.59 3.68 -2.79
C ASN A 6 1.71 2.35 -3.54
N ILE A 7 0.85 2.15 -4.51
CA ILE A 7 0.85 0.93 -5.33
C ILE A 7 1.50 1.13 -6.70
N SER A 8 2.13 2.28 -6.91
CA SER A 8 2.83 2.56 -8.15
C SER A 8 4.31 2.24 -8.02
N HIS A 9 5.07 2.64 -9.02
CA HIS A 9 6.51 2.59 -9.05
C HIS A 9 7.12 3.07 -7.72
N ASP A 10 8.08 2.37 -7.20
CA ASP A 10 8.66 2.61 -5.87
C ASP A 10 7.61 2.48 -4.75
N ALA A 11 6.92 1.35 -4.76
CA ALA A 11 5.87 1.07 -3.79
C ALA A 11 6.34 1.29 -2.34
N SER A 12 5.47 1.88 -1.54
CA SER A 12 5.81 2.27 -0.18
C SER A 12 4.58 2.32 0.70
N ILE A 13 4.79 2.34 2.01
CA ILE A 13 3.74 2.64 2.97
C ILE A 13 4.19 3.77 3.89
N CYS A 14 3.22 4.55 4.33
CA CYS A 14 3.43 5.64 5.26
C CYS A 14 2.41 5.48 6.39
N ILE A 15 2.88 5.38 7.63
CA ILE A 15 2.02 5.20 8.79
C ILE A 15 2.02 6.48 9.60
N LYS A 16 0.87 7.17 9.64
CA LYS A 16 0.72 8.38 10.42
C LYS A 16 0.11 8.05 11.77
N LYS A 17 0.86 8.29 12.81
CA LYS A 17 0.43 8.17 14.21
C LYS A 17 0.17 9.57 14.77
N GLU A 18 -0.35 9.64 15.99
CA GLU A 18 -0.68 10.93 16.62
C GLU A 18 0.49 11.91 16.64
N LYS A 19 1.69 11.44 16.98
CA LYS A 19 2.87 12.30 17.13
C LYS A 19 4.05 11.92 16.23
N SER A 20 3.85 11.03 15.27
CA SER A 20 4.95 10.57 14.42
C SER A 20 4.46 10.09 13.08
N ILE A 21 5.38 10.04 12.12
CA ILE A 21 5.14 9.47 10.80
C ILE A 21 6.26 8.49 10.52
N GLU A 22 5.91 7.28 10.11
CA GLU A 22 6.87 6.26 9.70
C GLU A 22 6.70 5.99 8.22
N PHE A 23 7.79 5.86 7.50
CA PHE A 23 7.80 5.63 6.06
C PHE A 23 8.66 4.42 5.73
N PHE A 24 8.13 3.52 4.90
CA PHE A 24 8.83 2.30 4.49
C PHE A 24 8.73 2.12 2.98
N GLU A 25 9.89 2.07 2.31
CA GLU A 25 9.95 1.70 0.90
C GLU A 25 10.02 0.19 0.79
N GLU A 26 9.15 -0.40 -0.02
CA GLU A 26 9.07 -1.85 -0.15
C GLU A 26 10.36 -2.45 -0.71
N SER A 27 11.04 -1.73 -1.61
CA SER A 27 12.29 -2.20 -2.21
C SER A 27 13.40 -2.45 -1.18
N ARG A 28 13.35 -1.79 -0.04
CA ARG A 28 14.33 -2.02 1.04
C ARG A 28 14.16 -3.38 1.70
N PHE A 29 12.97 -3.93 1.64
CA PHE A 29 12.65 -5.23 2.24
C PHE A 29 12.78 -6.37 1.22
N ASN A 30 12.28 -6.17 0.01
CA ASN A 30 12.29 -7.23 -1.00
C ASN A 30 13.53 -7.21 -1.89
N LYS A 31 14.39 -6.19 -1.78
CA LYS A 31 15.63 -6.04 -2.54
C LYS A 31 15.42 -5.90 -4.05
N LYS A 32 14.22 -5.51 -4.47
CA LYS A 32 13.88 -5.30 -5.88
C LYS A 32 13.75 -3.82 -6.16
N LYS A 33 14.69 -3.27 -6.91
CA LYS A 33 14.71 -1.85 -7.26
C LYS A 33 13.47 -1.47 -8.05
N TYR A 34 12.85 -0.36 -7.71
CA TYR A 34 11.66 0.18 -8.38
C TYR A 34 10.46 -0.78 -8.35
N TRP A 35 10.39 -1.63 -7.33
CA TRP A 35 9.31 -2.61 -7.24
C TRP A 35 7.95 -1.94 -7.15
N GLU A 36 6.98 -2.52 -7.86
CA GLU A 36 5.58 -2.16 -7.73
C GLU A 36 4.72 -3.43 -7.72
N PRO A 37 3.56 -3.41 -7.08
CA PRO A 37 2.71 -4.59 -7.05
C PRO A 37 2.08 -4.87 -8.40
N THR A 38 1.80 -6.14 -8.65
CA THR A 38 1.03 -6.61 -9.81
C THR A 38 -0.14 -7.43 -9.31
N GLN A 39 -1.03 -7.85 -10.22
CA GLN A 39 -2.15 -8.71 -9.85
C GLN A 39 -1.69 -10.05 -9.28
N GLU A 40 -0.54 -10.54 -9.72
CA GLU A 40 0.01 -11.83 -9.28
C GLU A 40 0.96 -11.70 -8.10
N ASN A 41 1.58 -10.55 -7.93
CA ASN A 41 2.57 -10.35 -6.87
C ASN A 41 2.34 -9.00 -6.21
N PHE A 42 1.54 -9.01 -5.16
CA PHE A 42 1.14 -7.81 -4.43
C PHE A 42 1.47 -7.88 -2.93
N ASP A 43 2.47 -8.67 -2.57
CA ASP A 43 2.86 -8.85 -1.17
C ASP A 43 3.74 -7.69 -0.70
N TYR A 44 3.23 -6.95 0.28
CA TYR A 44 4.00 -5.90 0.94
C TYR A 44 4.60 -6.44 2.22
N ILE A 45 5.91 -6.63 2.23
CA ILE A 45 6.62 -7.10 3.44
C ILE A 45 6.47 -6.07 4.56
N SER A 46 6.46 -4.80 4.20
CA SER A 46 6.31 -3.70 5.16
C SER A 46 4.97 -3.71 5.91
N PHE A 47 3.96 -4.44 5.43
CA PHE A 47 2.70 -4.57 6.16
C PHE A 47 2.88 -5.25 7.51
N LYS A 48 3.98 -5.95 7.73
CA LYS A 48 4.30 -6.49 9.06
C LYS A 48 4.48 -5.40 10.12
N LYS A 49 4.70 -4.17 9.69
CA LYS A 49 4.81 -3.01 10.58
C LYS A 49 3.44 -2.46 11.01
N ILE A 50 2.38 -2.89 10.35
CA ILE A 50 1.02 -2.45 10.64
C ILE A 50 0.41 -3.42 11.63
N LYS A 51 0.03 -2.91 12.81
CA LYS A 51 -0.49 -3.76 13.90
C LYS A 51 -2.01 -3.80 13.96
N ASP A 52 -2.68 -2.84 13.35
CA ASP A 52 -4.12 -2.70 13.43
C ASP A 52 -4.72 -2.58 12.03
N ILE A 53 -5.42 -3.62 11.59
CA ILE A 53 -6.06 -3.65 10.28
C ILE A 53 -7.35 -2.83 10.22
N GLU A 54 -7.84 -2.35 11.35
CA GLU A 54 -9.02 -1.48 11.39
C GLU A 54 -8.67 -0.01 11.15
N ASP A 55 -7.38 0.31 11.06
CA ASP A 55 -6.94 1.64 10.70
C ASP A 55 -7.46 2.05 9.34
N HIS A 56 -7.52 3.35 9.12
CA HIS A 56 -7.95 3.90 7.87
C HIS A 56 -6.82 3.84 6.83
N PHE A 57 -7.09 3.22 5.69
CA PHE A 57 -6.10 3.06 4.61
C PHE A 57 -6.43 3.97 3.43
N ILE A 58 -5.40 4.59 2.88
CA ILE A 58 -5.49 5.41 1.67
C ILE A 58 -4.51 4.86 0.66
N PHE A 59 -5.03 4.34 -0.45
CA PHE A 59 -4.21 3.84 -1.55
C PHE A 59 -4.05 4.93 -2.61
N SER A 60 -2.85 5.02 -3.17
CA SER A 60 -2.56 6.00 -4.21
C SER A 60 -1.78 5.37 -5.36
N PHE A 61 -1.90 5.94 -6.55
CA PHE A 61 -1.17 5.50 -7.72
C PHE A 61 -0.97 6.67 -8.68
N TYR A 62 0.04 6.53 -9.55
CA TYR A 62 0.34 7.51 -10.58
C TYR A 62 -0.11 6.98 -11.95
N GLY A 63 -0.33 7.90 -12.88
CA GLY A 63 -0.61 7.56 -14.25
C GLY A 63 -2.08 7.38 -14.52
N LYS A 64 -2.36 6.63 -15.59
CA LYS A 64 -3.75 6.41 -15.99
C LYS A 64 -4.45 5.47 -15.03
N GLU A 65 -5.66 5.84 -14.67
CA GLU A 65 -6.55 4.94 -13.98
C GLU A 65 -6.88 3.76 -14.89
N ASN A 66 -6.76 2.56 -14.37
CA ASN A 66 -7.11 1.36 -15.11
C ASN A 66 -7.63 0.30 -14.14
N ASP A 67 -8.25 -0.72 -14.71
CA ASP A 67 -8.86 -1.79 -13.93
C ASP A 67 -7.82 -2.58 -13.12
N ASP A 68 -6.57 -2.62 -13.59
CA ASP A 68 -5.51 -3.33 -12.89
C ASP A 68 -5.21 -2.72 -11.53
N ASN A 69 -5.20 -1.38 -11.44
CA ASN A 69 -4.98 -0.70 -10.18
C ASN A 69 -6.05 -1.03 -9.16
N GLU A 70 -7.31 -1.01 -9.57
CA GLU A 70 -8.42 -1.37 -8.68
C GLU A 70 -8.31 -2.82 -8.22
N ARG A 71 -7.98 -3.73 -9.13
CA ARG A 71 -7.82 -5.15 -8.79
C ARG A 71 -6.66 -5.38 -7.83
N ILE A 72 -5.55 -4.67 -8.02
CA ILE A 72 -4.41 -4.76 -7.11
C ILE A 72 -4.84 -4.31 -5.70
N ILE A 73 -5.55 -3.18 -5.61
CA ILE A 73 -6.05 -2.69 -4.32
C ILE A 73 -7.00 -3.69 -3.68
N GLU A 74 -7.95 -4.24 -4.44
CA GLU A 74 -8.87 -5.24 -3.94
C GLU A 74 -8.15 -6.49 -3.45
N ASN A 75 -7.16 -6.95 -4.20
CA ASN A 75 -6.37 -8.13 -3.82
C ASN A 75 -5.61 -7.90 -2.52
N ILE A 76 -5.01 -6.73 -2.36
CA ILE A 76 -4.31 -6.36 -1.13
C ILE A 76 -5.29 -6.31 0.04
N CYS A 77 -6.44 -5.68 -0.16
CA CYS A 77 -7.44 -5.56 0.91
C CYS A 77 -7.99 -6.92 1.33
N GLN A 78 -8.20 -7.83 0.39
CA GLN A 78 -8.64 -9.19 0.71
C GLN A 78 -7.56 -9.96 1.47
N LYS A 79 -6.32 -9.89 1.01
CA LYS A 79 -5.22 -10.62 1.64
C LYS A 79 -4.97 -10.18 3.07
N TYR A 80 -4.98 -8.88 3.31
CA TYR A 80 -4.66 -8.31 4.63
C TYR A 80 -5.89 -7.96 5.44
N LYS A 81 -7.09 -8.30 4.95
CA LYS A 81 -8.37 -8.09 5.64
C LYS A 81 -8.63 -6.62 5.96
N ILE A 82 -8.24 -5.75 5.05
CA ILE A 82 -8.46 -4.31 5.17
C ILE A 82 -9.91 -4.00 4.79
N LYS A 83 -10.66 -3.35 5.67
CA LYS A 83 -12.08 -3.05 5.44
C LYS A 83 -12.35 -1.56 5.27
N ASN A 84 -11.49 -0.71 5.79
CA ASN A 84 -11.70 0.73 5.80
C ASN A 84 -10.66 1.39 4.90
N TYR A 85 -10.99 1.61 3.63
CA TYR A 85 -10.05 2.17 2.69
C TYR A 85 -10.71 3.03 1.64
N VAL A 86 -9.93 3.95 1.10
CA VAL A 86 -10.26 4.72 -0.09
C VAL A 86 -9.04 4.70 -1.00
N TYR A 87 -9.21 5.04 -2.26
CA TYR A 87 -8.06 5.19 -3.15
C TYR A 87 -8.19 6.47 -3.97
N ASP A 88 -7.04 7.01 -4.35
CA ASP A 88 -6.96 8.27 -5.05
C ASP A 88 -5.88 8.20 -6.12
N LYS A 89 -6.09 8.95 -7.18
CA LYS A 89 -5.18 9.01 -8.31
C LYS A 89 -4.47 10.35 -8.32
N PHE A 90 -3.17 10.31 -8.53
CA PHE A 90 -2.37 11.52 -8.72
C PHE A 90 -2.01 11.76 -10.18
#